data_fcdd256f453d5bf9be78e0611a1463ea
#
_entry.id   fcdd256f453d5bf9be78e0611a1463ea
#
_cell.length_a   1.000
_cell.length_b   1.000
_cell.length_c   1.000
_cell.angle_alpha   90.00
_cell.angle_beta   90.00
_cell.angle_gamma   90.00
#
_symmetry.space_group_name_H-M   'P 1'
#
loop_
_entity.id
_entity.type
_entity.pdbx_description
1 polymer ?
#
loop_
_entity_poly.entity_id
_entity_poly.type
_entity_poly.pdbx_seq_one_letter_code
_entity_poly.pdbx_strand_id
1 'polypeptide(L)'
;MKVKVLGVGDEVIRFVVEDCDVALANALRRTMMAEVPTMAIDDIFYFDNSSVVPDEVLAHRIGMVPMKTDLDNYVLPERCDCGAELGCPKCRATMTMDVKAGTEIRVVYSGDIVSADPVTTPVNQYIPLAKLASGQAIRFEAYAQLGKGKINSKWSPVSMAIYQNVAEIVSSDKALLKACAEECPKAVIPVGANKIKVVDVQSFNRSESCTKLIGEGSLRENMKEDEFAFTVESTGALKPERIVTEAVKILEEKLVELNRKLEGGEVHEEILDFEAPKEVGRKLYAVGTGEFDEEEEGEGEAEGGPPFEES
;
A
#
# COMPACT_ATOMS: atom_id res chain seq x y z
N MET A 1 -10.18 5.99 25.45
CA MET A 1 -9.12 6.05 24.43
C MET A 1 -8.31 7.33 24.61
N LYS A 2 -6.99 7.24 24.68
CA LYS A 2 -6.06 8.37 24.77
C LYS A 2 -5.01 8.22 23.69
N VAL A 3 -4.58 9.32 23.10
CA VAL A 3 -3.55 9.31 22.05
C VAL A 3 -2.36 10.15 22.50
N LYS A 4 -1.16 9.59 22.37
CA LYS A 4 0.10 10.26 22.66
C LYS A 4 0.98 10.24 21.43
N VAL A 5 1.24 11.39 20.85
CA VAL A 5 2.17 11.52 19.72
C VAL A 5 3.60 11.47 20.26
N LEU A 6 4.41 10.57 19.71
CA LEU A 6 5.82 10.37 20.09
C LEU A 6 6.77 11.19 19.21
N GLY A 7 6.41 11.33 17.93
CA GLY A 7 7.21 12.09 16.99
C GLY A 7 6.50 12.23 15.65
N VAL A 8 6.71 13.38 15.04
CA VAL A 8 6.22 13.72 13.71
C VAL A 8 7.42 14.18 12.89
N GLY A 9 7.67 13.48 11.79
CA GLY A 9 8.66 13.83 10.79
C GLY A 9 8.00 14.05 9.44
N ASP A 10 8.78 14.43 8.44
CA ASP A 10 8.26 14.68 7.09
C ASP A 10 7.67 13.40 6.43
N GLU A 11 8.24 12.24 6.72
CA GLU A 11 7.84 10.95 6.13
C GLU A 11 7.26 9.98 7.16
N VAL A 12 7.55 10.13 8.46
CA VAL A 12 7.19 9.15 9.49
C VAL A 12 6.47 9.82 10.66
N ILE A 13 5.34 9.26 11.08
CA ILE A 13 4.67 9.59 12.33
C ILE A 13 4.66 8.37 13.26
N ARG A 14 4.91 8.63 14.56
CA ARG A 14 4.84 7.64 15.62
C ARG A 14 3.92 8.13 16.73
N PHE A 15 2.99 7.29 17.15
CA PHE A 15 2.05 7.61 18.24
C PHE A 15 1.61 6.35 18.98
N VAL A 16 1.18 6.53 20.21
CA VAL A 16 0.60 5.47 21.05
C VAL A 16 -0.87 5.74 21.24
N VAL A 17 -1.68 4.71 21.13
CA VAL A 17 -3.10 4.69 21.46
C VAL A 17 -3.30 3.84 22.70
N GLU A 18 -3.86 4.42 23.76
CA GLU A 18 -4.17 3.74 25.02
C GLU A 18 -5.70 3.58 25.15
N ASP A 19 -6.15 2.59 25.91
CA ASP A 19 -7.56 2.19 26.08
C ASP A 19 -8.22 1.92 24.71
N CYS A 20 -7.59 1.10 23.89
CA CYS A 20 -8.02 0.77 22.53
C CYS A 20 -8.13 -0.74 22.36
N ASP A 21 -9.14 -1.19 21.62
CA ASP A 21 -9.27 -2.58 21.21
C ASP A 21 -8.39 -2.87 19.97
N VAL A 22 -7.89 -4.10 19.88
CA VAL A 22 -7.10 -4.59 18.75
C VAL A 22 -7.85 -4.50 17.42
N ALA A 23 -9.18 -4.68 17.45
CA ALA A 23 -10.01 -4.55 16.25
C ALA A 23 -9.99 -3.11 15.70
N LEU A 24 -10.12 -2.11 16.57
CA LEU A 24 -10.03 -0.70 16.18
C LEU A 24 -8.62 -0.33 15.71
N ALA A 25 -7.57 -0.81 16.41
CA ALA A 25 -6.19 -0.59 16.01
C ALA A 25 -5.92 -1.15 14.59
N ASN A 26 -6.38 -2.37 14.31
CA ASN A 26 -6.25 -2.96 12.99
C ASN A 26 -7.13 -2.28 11.92
N ALA A 27 -8.33 -1.86 12.29
CA ALA A 27 -9.21 -1.09 11.38
C ALA A 27 -8.54 0.21 10.95
N LEU A 28 -7.95 0.97 11.90
CA LEU A 28 -7.21 2.19 11.60
C LEU A 28 -6.02 1.92 10.67
N ARG A 29 -5.20 0.91 10.97
CA ARG A 29 -4.07 0.52 10.12
C ARG A 29 -4.51 0.18 8.69
N ARG A 30 -5.54 -0.66 8.56
CA ARG A 30 -6.07 -1.07 7.24
C ARG A 30 -6.66 0.11 6.48
N THR A 31 -7.36 1.01 7.15
CA THR A 31 -7.94 2.21 6.52
C THR A 31 -6.83 3.12 5.98
N MET A 32 -5.74 3.33 6.73
CA MET A 32 -4.59 4.10 6.24
C MET A 32 -3.98 3.51 4.95
N MET A 33 -3.90 2.19 4.84
CA MET A 33 -3.31 1.52 3.68
C MET A 33 -4.23 1.44 2.46
N ALA A 34 -5.53 1.20 2.70
CA ALA A 34 -6.44 0.74 1.67
C ALA A 34 -7.53 1.76 1.28
N GLU A 35 -7.84 2.70 2.15
CA GLU A 35 -9.02 3.55 1.96
C GLU A 35 -8.68 5.05 1.81
N VAL A 36 -7.58 5.51 2.39
CA VAL A 36 -7.13 6.90 2.22
C VAL A 36 -6.73 7.09 0.75
N PRO A 37 -7.37 8.02 0.02
CA PRO A 37 -7.11 8.20 -1.39
C PRO A 37 -5.80 8.92 -1.64
N THR A 38 -5.13 8.57 -2.75
CA THR A 38 -3.96 9.29 -3.27
C THR A 38 -4.03 9.44 -4.77
N MET A 39 -3.28 10.40 -5.30
CA MET A 39 -3.12 10.64 -6.73
C MET A 39 -2.13 9.62 -7.32
N ALA A 40 -2.48 9.01 -8.45
CA ALA A 40 -1.55 8.22 -9.25
C ALA A 40 -1.95 8.30 -10.74
N ILE A 41 -0.99 8.13 -11.62
CA ILE A 41 -1.23 8.04 -13.06
C ILE A 41 -1.97 6.73 -13.34
N ASP A 42 -3.09 6.83 -14.07
CA ASP A 42 -3.99 5.72 -14.37
C ASP A 42 -4.05 5.41 -15.86
N ASP A 43 -4.31 6.41 -16.68
CA ASP A 43 -4.36 6.30 -18.13
C ASP A 43 -3.13 6.94 -18.77
N ILE A 44 -2.58 6.29 -19.83
CA ILE A 44 -1.44 6.80 -20.60
C ILE A 44 -1.71 6.60 -22.08
N PHE A 45 -1.52 7.67 -22.88
CA PHE A 45 -1.63 7.66 -24.33
C PHE A 45 -0.25 7.90 -24.92
N TYR A 46 0.34 6.88 -25.53
CA TYR A 46 1.64 6.98 -26.17
C TYR A 46 1.52 7.56 -27.58
N PHE A 47 2.32 8.59 -27.88
CA PHE A 47 2.51 9.11 -29.23
C PHE A 47 3.76 8.53 -29.88
N ASP A 48 4.82 8.27 -29.10
CA ASP A 48 6.06 7.66 -29.54
C ASP A 48 6.72 6.92 -28.36
N ASN A 49 7.07 5.66 -28.57
CA ASN A 49 7.93 4.89 -27.70
C ASN A 49 8.88 4.04 -28.55
N SER A 50 9.99 4.62 -28.91
CA SER A 50 11.06 3.91 -29.60
C SER A 50 12.13 3.33 -28.67
N SER A 51 11.86 3.29 -27.36
CA SER A 51 12.73 2.66 -26.36
C SER A 51 12.68 1.13 -26.46
N VAL A 52 13.59 0.45 -25.73
CA VAL A 52 13.61 -1.01 -25.62
C VAL A 52 12.49 -1.51 -24.67
N VAL A 53 11.90 -0.64 -23.87
CA VAL A 53 10.88 -0.99 -22.88
C VAL A 53 9.51 -1.00 -23.55
N PRO A 54 8.76 -2.12 -23.53
CA PRO A 54 7.38 -2.17 -24.05
C PRO A 54 6.45 -1.19 -23.33
N ASP A 55 5.42 -0.72 -24.04
CA ASP A 55 4.47 0.28 -23.54
C ASP A 55 3.81 -0.13 -22.22
N GLU A 56 3.39 -1.39 -22.07
CA GLU A 56 2.72 -1.89 -20.87
C GLU A 56 3.66 -1.88 -19.66
N VAL A 57 4.93 -2.25 -19.87
CA VAL A 57 5.94 -2.25 -18.79
C VAL A 57 6.28 -0.82 -18.39
N LEU A 58 6.39 0.08 -19.35
CA LEU A 58 6.63 1.49 -19.10
C LEU A 58 5.44 2.13 -18.39
N ALA A 59 4.20 1.84 -18.84
CA ALA A 59 2.97 2.30 -18.21
C ALA A 59 2.87 1.83 -16.74
N HIS A 60 3.17 0.56 -16.48
CA HIS A 60 3.19 0.04 -15.12
C HIS A 60 4.22 0.78 -14.23
N ARG A 61 5.43 1.03 -14.75
CA ARG A 61 6.47 1.78 -14.02
C ARG A 61 6.04 3.21 -13.73
N ILE A 62 5.46 3.90 -14.71
CA ILE A 62 4.97 5.28 -14.58
C ILE A 62 3.82 5.33 -13.56
N GLY A 63 2.87 4.38 -13.64
CA GLY A 63 1.75 4.30 -12.72
C GLY A 63 2.16 4.08 -11.26
N MET A 64 3.31 3.43 -11.01
CA MET A 64 3.85 3.20 -9.67
C MET A 64 4.67 4.37 -9.11
N VAL A 65 4.87 5.46 -9.88
CA VAL A 65 5.54 6.66 -9.37
C VAL A 65 4.62 7.36 -8.37
N PRO A 66 5.05 7.54 -7.10
CA PRO A 66 4.24 8.26 -6.13
C PRO A 66 4.14 9.74 -6.51
N MET A 67 2.89 10.23 -6.52
CA MET A 67 2.56 11.61 -6.88
C MET A 67 2.14 12.39 -5.65
N LYS A 68 2.57 13.66 -5.54
CA LYS A 68 2.04 14.56 -4.52
C LYS A 68 0.53 14.70 -4.69
N THR A 69 -0.19 14.64 -3.61
CA THR A 69 -1.65 14.56 -3.59
C THR A 69 -2.24 15.76 -2.89
N ASP A 70 -3.22 16.38 -3.53
CA ASP A 70 -4.06 17.42 -2.93
C ASP A 70 -5.50 16.89 -2.79
N LEU A 71 -5.87 16.56 -1.54
CA LEU A 71 -7.20 16.05 -1.21
C LEU A 71 -8.25 17.15 -1.05
N ASP A 72 -7.84 18.40 -1.03
CA ASP A 72 -8.73 19.53 -0.80
C ASP A 72 -9.28 20.08 -2.14
N ASN A 73 -8.52 19.94 -3.24
CA ASN A 73 -8.90 20.41 -4.58
C ASN A 73 -9.40 19.29 -5.50
N TYR A 74 -8.97 18.04 -5.28
CA TYR A 74 -9.37 16.91 -6.12
C TYR A 74 -10.43 16.05 -5.46
N VAL A 75 -11.37 15.54 -6.28
CA VAL A 75 -12.45 14.65 -5.87
C VAL A 75 -12.24 13.28 -6.52
N LEU A 76 -12.57 12.22 -5.79
CA LEU A 76 -12.60 10.86 -6.37
C LEU A 76 -13.47 10.81 -7.62
N PRO A 77 -13.05 10.15 -8.72
CA PRO A 77 -13.84 10.04 -9.95
C PRO A 77 -15.26 9.53 -9.71
N GLU A 78 -15.42 8.59 -8.78
CA GLU A 78 -16.73 8.00 -8.39
C GLU A 78 -17.68 9.03 -7.74
N ARG A 79 -17.14 10.11 -7.17
CA ARG A 79 -17.90 11.18 -6.50
C ARG A 79 -17.97 12.45 -7.32
N CYS A 80 -17.45 12.43 -8.56
CA CYS A 80 -17.44 13.61 -9.44
C CYS A 80 -18.67 13.64 -10.34
N ASP A 81 -19.38 14.76 -10.33
CA ASP A 81 -20.60 14.96 -11.12
C ASP A 81 -20.35 15.31 -12.60
N CYS A 82 -19.09 15.26 -13.08
CA CYS A 82 -18.75 15.73 -14.41
C CYS A 82 -19.29 14.84 -15.56
N GLY A 83 -19.47 13.53 -15.32
CA GLY A 83 -19.96 12.56 -16.34
C GLY A 83 -19.08 12.43 -17.59
N ALA A 84 -17.87 13.00 -17.60
CA ALA A 84 -16.96 12.93 -18.73
C ALA A 84 -16.11 11.67 -18.69
N GLU A 85 -15.98 10.95 -19.82
CA GLU A 85 -15.19 9.71 -19.91
C GLU A 85 -13.72 9.90 -19.48
N LEU A 86 -13.11 11.00 -19.92
CA LEU A 86 -11.72 11.33 -19.54
C LEU A 86 -11.63 12.18 -18.27
N GLY A 87 -12.76 12.40 -17.56
CA GLY A 87 -12.82 13.20 -16.36
C GLY A 87 -12.72 14.72 -16.61
N CYS A 88 -12.61 15.49 -15.54
CA CYS A 88 -12.51 16.96 -15.59
C CYS A 88 -11.36 17.44 -14.68
N PRO A 89 -10.99 18.73 -14.72
CA PRO A 89 -9.91 19.27 -13.90
C PRO A 89 -10.09 19.12 -12.37
N LYS A 90 -11.31 18.78 -11.92
CA LYS A 90 -11.58 18.51 -10.49
C LYS A 90 -11.30 17.06 -10.08
N CYS A 91 -11.30 16.11 -11.03
CA CYS A 91 -11.10 14.70 -10.74
C CYS A 91 -9.84 14.11 -11.39
N ARG A 92 -9.26 14.79 -12.39
CA ARG A 92 -8.04 14.34 -13.10
C ARG A 92 -7.05 15.48 -13.31
N ALA A 93 -5.75 15.14 -13.21
CA ALA A 93 -4.64 15.99 -13.58
C ALA A 93 -3.99 15.48 -14.87
N THR A 94 -3.76 16.36 -15.84
CA THR A 94 -3.09 16.03 -17.10
C THR A 94 -1.58 16.17 -16.94
N MET A 95 -0.85 15.19 -17.46
CA MET A 95 0.61 15.15 -17.43
C MET A 95 1.14 14.81 -18.81
N THR A 96 2.31 15.32 -19.15
CA THR A 96 2.96 15.07 -20.44
C THR A 96 4.42 14.72 -20.24
N MET A 97 4.96 13.94 -21.15
CA MET A 97 6.39 13.72 -21.29
C MET A 97 6.78 13.77 -22.76
N ASP A 98 7.86 14.49 -23.06
CA ASP A 98 8.48 14.52 -24.38
C ASP A 98 10.00 14.52 -24.20
N VAL A 99 10.60 13.34 -24.32
CA VAL A 99 12.03 13.11 -24.08
C VAL A 99 12.64 12.40 -25.26
N LYS A 100 13.66 13.00 -25.86
CA LYS A 100 14.45 12.41 -26.95
C LYS A 100 15.92 12.32 -26.55
N ALA A 101 16.55 11.16 -26.84
CA ALA A 101 17.99 11.01 -26.72
C ALA A 101 18.68 11.64 -27.95
N GLY A 102 19.77 12.33 -27.71
CA GLY A 102 20.66 12.85 -28.76
C GLY A 102 21.58 11.72 -29.29
N THR A 103 22.88 12.03 -29.37
CA THR A 103 23.92 11.04 -29.78
C THR A 103 24.35 10.12 -28.64
N GLU A 104 24.08 10.50 -27.39
CA GLU A 104 24.46 9.74 -26.20
C GLU A 104 23.23 9.07 -25.56
N ILE A 105 23.51 8.05 -24.71
CA ILE A 105 22.48 7.38 -23.92
C ILE A 105 21.89 8.36 -22.92
N ARG A 106 20.56 8.47 -22.89
CA ARG A 106 19.82 9.30 -21.92
C ARG A 106 18.98 8.42 -20.99
N VAL A 107 19.09 8.66 -19.67
CA VAL A 107 18.19 8.09 -18.68
C VAL A 107 16.98 9.00 -18.55
N VAL A 108 15.80 8.43 -18.65
CA VAL A 108 14.52 9.12 -18.43
C VAL A 108 14.12 8.93 -16.97
N TYR A 109 13.83 10.02 -16.29
CA TYR A 109 13.46 10.03 -14.89
C TYR A 109 12.01 10.49 -14.70
N SER A 110 11.45 10.21 -13.52
CA SER A 110 10.12 10.70 -13.14
C SER A 110 10.01 12.23 -13.17
N GLY A 111 11.13 12.95 -12.96
CA GLY A 111 11.19 14.41 -13.07
C GLY A 111 11.04 14.95 -14.50
N ASP A 112 11.16 14.10 -15.52
CA ASP A 112 10.86 14.50 -16.92
C ASP A 112 9.33 14.55 -17.20
N ILE A 113 8.49 14.06 -16.26
CA ILE A 113 7.03 14.19 -16.33
C ILE A 113 6.65 15.61 -15.97
N VAL A 114 6.01 16.31 -16.89
CA VAL A 114 5.52 17.67 -16.70
C VAL A 114 4.02 17.62 -16.41
N SER A 115 3.61 18.12 -15.25
CA SER A 115 2.20 18.21 -14.87
C SER A 115 1.62 19.57 -15.25
N ALA A 116 0.37 19.58 -15.71
CA ALA A 116 -0.39 20.81 -15.89
C ALA A 116 -0.74 21.49 -14.55
N ASP A 117 -0.85 20.69 -13.48
CA ASP A 117 -1.04 21.17 -12.12
C ASP A 117 0.30 21.21 -11.38
N PRO A 118 0.75 22.38 -10.89
CA PRO A 118 2.03 22.51 -10.19
C PRO A 118 2.08 21.77 -8.85
N VAL A 119 0.94 21.43 -8.24
CA VAL A 119 0.88 20.71 -6.97
C VAL A 119 1.07 19.20 -7.18
N THR A 120 0.40 18.66 -8.20
CA THR A 120 0.43 17.21 -8.50
C THR A 120 1.68 16.87 -9.33
N THR A 121 2.78 16.64 -8.64
CA THR A 121 4.09 16.32 -9.24
C THR A 121 4.66 15.03 -8.64
N PRO A 122 5.61 14.34 -9.32
CA PRO A 122 6.31 13.23 -8.71
C PRO A 122 6.95 13.61 -7.38
N VAL A 123 6.80 12.77 -6.36
CA VAL A 123 7.41 12.98 -5.04
C VAL A 123 8.93 13.00 -5.14
N ASN A 124 9.48 12.02 -5.87
CA ASN A 124 10.91 11.95 -6.16
C ASN A 124 11.12 12.10 -7.66
N GLN A 125 11.95 13.06 -8.06
CA GLN A 125 12.24 13.37 -9.46
C GLN A 125 13.30 12.44 -10.09
N TYR A 126 13.98 11.62 -9.30
CA TYR A 126 15.10 10.78 -9.74
C TYR A 126 14.76 9.29 -9.86
N ILE A 127 13.49 8.94 -9.95
CA ILE A 127 13.08 7.55 -10.20
C ILE A 127 13.35 7.23 -11.67
N PRO A 128 14.24 6.26 -11.99
CA PRO A 128 14.55 5.93 -13.38
C PRO A 128 13.40 5.14 -14.02
N LEU A 129 12.88 5.64 -15.12
CA LEU A 129 11.79 5.03 -15.89
C LEU A 129 12.30 4.16 -17.03
N ALA A 130 13.21 4.71 -17.87
CA ALA A 130 13.79 4.01 -19.00
C ALA A 130 15.19 4.53 -19.32
N LYS A 131 15.94 3.77 -20.15
CA LYS A 131 17.18 4.23 -20.80
C LYS A 131 16.94 4.30 -22.30
N LEU A 132 17.22 5.42 -22.91
CA LEU A 132 17.12 5.68 -24.34
C LEU A 132 18.51 5.60 -24.97
N ALA A 133 18.63 4.79 -26.03
CA ALA A 133 19.80 4.82 -26.90
C ALA A 133 19.73 6.05 -27.84
N SER A 134 20.82 6.30 -28.59
CA SER A 134 20.89 7.40 -29.54
C SER A 134 19.70 7.41 -30.51
N GLY A 135 19.03 8.54 -30.63
CA GLY A 135 17.90 8.77 -31.50
C GLY A 135 16.55 8.26 -31.02
N GLN A 136 16.50 7.49 -29.92
CA GLN A 136 15.25 7.01 -29.34
C GLN A 136 14.51 8.12 -28.60
N ALA A 137 13.18 8.01 -28.53
CA ALA A 137 12.31 8.98 -27.88
C ALA A 137 11.18 8.26 -27.11
N ILE A 138 10.66 8.95 -26.10
CA ILE A 138 9.41 8.62 -25.41
C ILE A 138 8.57 9.89 -25.36
N ARG A 139 7.35 9.80 -25.89
CA ARG A 139 6.38 10.87 -25.87
C ARG A 139 5.01 10.33 -25.54
N PHE A 140 4.40 10.85 -24.48
CA PHE A 140 3.06 10.46 -24.05
C PHE A 140 2.31 11.61 -23.38
N GLU A 141 1.00 11.43 -23.31
CA GLU A 141 0.09 12.18 -22.43
C GLU A 141 -0.51 11.19 -21.42
N ALA A 142 -0.59 11.60 -20.17
CA ALA A 142 -1.07 10.75 -19.07
C ALA A 142 -2.07 11.51 -18.20
N TYR A 143 -2.97 10.77 -17.60
CA TYR A 143 -3.98 11.29 -16.70
C TYR A 143 -3.82 10.65 -15.33
N ALA A 144 -3.60 11.47 -14.33
CA ALA A 144 -3.57 11.06 -12.93
C ALA A 144 -4.92 11.35 -12.28
N GLN A 145 -5.36 10.44 -11.42
CA GLN A 145 -6.60 10.57 -10.66
C GLN A 145 -6.44 10.04 -9.24
N LEU A 146 -7.36 10.47 -8.35
CA LEU A 146 -7.46 9.91 -7.02
C LEU A 146 -8.01 8.48 -7.09
N GLY A 147 -7.41 7.59 -6.32
CA GLY A 147 -7.90 6.23 -6.14
C GLY A 147 -7.57 5.72 -4.75
N LYS A 148 -7.98 4.50 -4.45
CA LYS A 148 -7.82 3.85 -3.14
C LYS A 148 -6.90 2.64 -3.23
N GLY A 149 -6.04 2.47 -2.23
CA GLY A 149 -5.13 1.32 -2.13
C GLY A 149 -5.83 -0.04 -2.20
N LYS A 150 -7.12 -0.10 -1.85
CA LYS A 150 -7.95 -1.30 -1.97
C LYS A 150 -8.14 -1.76 -3.43
N ILE A 151 -8.16 -0.82 -4.38
CA ILE A 151 -8.32 -1.11 -5.81
C ILE A 151 -6.98 -1.51 -6.42
N ASN A 152 -5.94 -0.69 -6.16
CA ASN A 152 -4.58 -0.96 -6.63
C ASN A 152 -3.57 -0.33 -5.67
N SER A 153 -2.46 -1.03 -5.40
CA SER A 153 -1.41 -0.60 -4.48
C SER A 153 -0.72 0.72 -4.87
N LYS A 154 -0.79 1.14 -6.15
CA LYS A 154 -0.28 2.43 -6.61
C LYS A 154 -0.93 3.63 -5.88
N TRP A 155 -2.14 3.46 -5.37
CA TRP A 155 -2.89 4.44 -4.58
C TRP A 155 -2.73 4.26 -3.07
N SER A 156 -1.78 3.44 -2.60
CA SER A 156 -1.49 3.37 -1.17
C SER A 156 -0.66 4.58 -0.73
N PRO A 157 -1.12 5.38 0.25
CA PRO A 157 -0.38 6.54 0.73
C PRO A 157 0.80 6.18 1.62
N VAL A 158 0.87 4.93 2.08
CA VAL A 158 1.88 4.49 3.03
C VAL A 158 2.79 3.44 2.43
N SER A 159 4.08 3.56 2.68
CA SER A 159 5.07 2.50 2.45
C SER A 159 5.00 1.47 3.56
N MET A 160 4.73 1.93 4.80
CA MET A 160 4.60 1.07 5.96
C MET A 160 3.56 1.64 6.94
N ALA A 161 2.62 0.78 7.39
CA ALA A 161 1.72 1.06 8.50
C ALA A 161 1.67 -0.15 9.41
N ILE A 162 2.31 -0.05 10.56
CA ILE A 162 2.39 -1.12 11.55
C ILE A 162 1.96 -0.62 12.92
N TYR A 163 1.46 -1.54 13.73
CA TYR A 163 1.29 -1.33 15.16
C TYR A 163 1.84 -2.55 15.93
N GLN A 164 2.22 -2.31 17.15
CA GLN A 164 2.65 -3.32 18.08
C GLN A 164 2.14 -3.01 19.47
N ASN A 165 1.92 -4.05 20.29
CA ASN A 165 1.52 -3.87 21.65
C ASN A 165 2.65 -3.19 22.45
N VAL A 166 2.29 -2.26 23.32
CA VAL A 166 3.22 -1.61 24.24
C VAL A 166 3.50 -2.57 25.38
N ALA A 167 4.77 -2.79 25.70
CA ALA A 167 5.15 -3.54 26.91
C ALA A 167 5.49 -2.57 28.04
N GLU A 168 5.07 -2.91 29.27
CA GLU A 168 5.43 -2.13 30.47
C GLU A 168 6.42 -2.93 31.33
N ILE A 169 7.61 -2.40 31.52
CA ILE A 169 8.65 -3.01 32.35
C ILE A 169 8.79 -2.22 33.63
N VAL A 170 8.74 -2.94 34.76
CA VAL A 170 8.98 -2.40 36.09
C VAL A 170 10.28 -2.99 36.63
N SER A 171 11.25 -2.17 36.99
CA SER A 171 12.50 -2.63 37.57
C SER A 171 12.88 -1.78 38.79
N SER A 172 13.50 -2.42 39.77
CA SER A 172 14.11 -1.76 40.93
C SER A 172 15.47 -1.14 40.59
N ASP A 173 16.12 -1.63 39.53
CA ASP A 173 17.42 -1.12 39.05
C ASP A 173 17.23 0.14 38.20
N LYS A 174 17.29 1.30 38.85
CA LYS A 174 17.16 2.62 38.20
C LYS A 174 18.32 2.93 37.27
N ALA A 175 19.52 2.39 37.53
CA ALA A 175 20.69 2.67 36.70
C ALA A 175 20.52 1.98 35.35
N LEU A 176 20.03 0.73 35.35
CA LEU A 176 19.80 -0.05 34.15
C LEU A 176 18.61 0.53 33.33
N LEU A 177 17.54 0.98 34.02
CA LEU A 177 16.42 1.67 33.34
C LEU A 177 16.88 2.95 32.62
N LYS A 178 17.76 3.72 33.26
CA LYS A 178 18.31 4.94 32.70
C LYS A 178 19.21 4.65 31.49
N ALA A 179 20.12 3.66 31.65
CA ALA A 179 21.00 3.22 30.57
C ALA A 179 20.20 2.74 29.33
N CYS A 180 19.16 1.94 29.52
CA CYS A 180 18.27 1.51 28.45
C CYS A 180 17.57 2.70 27.75
N ALA A 181 17.09 3.67 28.51
CA ALA A 181 16.44 4.86 27.95
C ALA A 181 17.41 5.76 27.18
N GLU A 182 18.67 5.83 27.59
CA GLU A 182 19.72 6.59 26.90
C GLU A 182 20.19 5.89 25.62
N GLU A 183 20.31 4.55 25.63
CA GLU A 183 20.69 3.77 24.44
C GLU A 183 19.58 3.71 23.38
N CYS A 184 18.32 3.64 23.81
CA CYS A 184 17.17 3.47 22.92
C CYS A 184 16.09 4.53 23.14
N PRO A 185 16.37 5.83 22.95
CA PRO A 185 15.41 6.91 23.27
C PRO A 185 14.14 6.91 22.41
N LYS A 186 14.20 6.27 21.23
CA LYS A 186 13.02 6.10 20.32
C LYS A 186 12.21 4.88 20.63
N ALA A 187 12.77 3.89 21.33
CA ALA A 187 12.13 2.61 21.62
C ALA A 187 11.48 2.58 23.01
N VAL A 188 11.91 3.44 23.90
CA VAL A 188 11.54 3.38 25.31
C VAL A 188 11.04 4.73 25.79
N ILE A 189 9.91 4.73 26.51
CA ILE A 189 9.36 5.94 27.15
C ILE A 189 9.45 5.73 28.66
N PRO A 190 10.21 6.55 29.40
CA PRO A 190 10.23 6.50 30.85
C PRO A 190 8.88 6.94 31.43
N VAL A 191 8.33 6.14 32.36
CA VAL A 191 7.07 6.41 33.06
C VAL A 191 7.34 6.41 34.56
N GLY A 192 7.75 7.55 35.11
CA GLY A 192 8.14 7.67 36.52
C GLY A 192 9.53 7.13 36.80
N ALA A 193 9.80 6.80 38.08
CA ALA A 193 11.14 6.47 38.55
C ALA A 193 11.56 5.00 38.32
N ASN A 194 10.59 4.09 38.21
CA ASN A 194 10.83 2.63 38.22
C ASN A 194 10.16 1.90 37.08
N LYS A 195 9.62 2.63 36.10
CA LYS A 195 8.85 2.05 34.98
C LYS A 195 9.27 2.61 33.64
N ILE A 196 9.27 1.77 32.62
CA ILE A 196 9.42 2.16 31.23
C ILE A 196 8.34 1.50 30.38
N LYS A 197 7.87 2.19 29.35
CA LYS A 197 7.03 1.62 28.28
C LYS A 197 7.90 1.39 27.05
N VAL A 198 7.86 0.17 26.51
CA VAL A 198 8.56 -0.22 25.29
C VAL A 198 7.58 -0.05 24.12
N VAL A 199 7.92 0.84 23.21
CA VAL A 199 7.09 1.19 22.03
C VAL A 199 7.72 0.70 20.71
N ASP A 200 8.97 0.25 20.74
CA ASP A 200 9.64 -0.42 19.62
C ASP A 200 10.41 -1.63 20.14
N VAL A 201 9.79 -2.79 20.00
CA VAL A 201 10.31 -4.09 20.47
C VAL A 201 11.59 -4.47 19.73
N GLN A 202 11.72 -4.13 18.45
CA GLN A 202 12.91 -4.51 17.69
C GLN A 202 14.15 -3.74 18.17
N SER A 203 14.02 -2.41 18.32
CA SER A 203 15.11 -1.58 18.82
C SER A 203 15.46 -1.93 20.27
N PHE A 204 14.45 -2.24 21.09
CA PHE A 204 14.65 -2.69 22.46
C PHE A 204 15.48 -3.98 22.53
N ASN A 205 15.15 -4.99 21.73
CA ASN A 205 15.84 -6.29 21.73
C ASN A 205 17.26 -6.22 21.17
N ARG A 206 17.64 -5.14 20.49
CA ARG A 206 19.02 -4.92 19.99
C ARG A 206 19.94 -4.32 21.03
N SER A 207 19.41 -3.70 22.09
CA SER A 207 20.19 -3.08 23.15
C SER A 207 20.49 -4.08 24.27
N GLU A 208 21.76 -4.22 24.62
CA GLU A 208 22.20 -5.10 25.70
C GLU A 208 21.70 -4.61 27.07
N SER A 209 21.70 -3.30 27.31
CA SER A 209 21.19 -2.70 28.54
C SER A 209 19.68 -2.91 28.69
N CYS A 210 18.93 -2.85 27.59
CA CYS A 210 17.49 -3.06 27.61
C CYS A 210 17.14 -4.55 27.84
N THR A 211 17.85 -5.47 27.18
CA THR A 211 17.59 -6.91 27.35
C THR A 211 17.91 -7.41 28.75
N LYS A 212 18.91 -6.86 29.40
CA LYS A 212 19.24 -7.16 30.82
C LYS A 212 18.10 -6.81 31.79
N LEU A 213 17.23 -5.84 31.44
CA LEU A 213 16.06 -5.49 32.27
C LEU A 213 15.02 -6.62 32.37
N ILE A 214 14.94 -7.46 31.33
CA ILE A 214 13.99 -8.58 31.28
C ILE A 214 14.58 -9.83 31.94
N GLY A 215 15.91 -9.93 32.06
CA GLY A 215 16.60 -11.14 32.53
C GLY A 215 16.37 -12.32 31.58
N GLU A 216 15.99 -13.48 32.13
CA GLU A 216 15.65 -14.68 31.35
C GLU A 216 14.19 -14.65 30.81
N GLY A 217 13.42 -13.62 31.14
CA GLY A 217 12.02 -13.47 30.74
C GLY A 217 11.84 -13.01 29.29
N SER A 218 10.58 -12.99 28.84
CA SER A 218 10.17 -12.50 27.53
C SER A 218 9.39 -11.19 27.66
N LEU A 219 9.61 -10.23 26.75
CA LEU A 219 8.77 -9.02 26.64
C LEU A 219 7.27 -9.34 26.51
N ARG A 220 6.92 -10.52 25.97
CA ARG A 220 5.53 -10.95 25.76
C ARG A 220 4.71 -10.99 27.04
N GLU A 221 5.34 -11.33 28.16
CA GLU A 221 4.67 -11.42 29.48
C GLU A 221 4.25 -10.05 30.03
N ASN A 222 4.87 -8.99 29.52
CA ASN A 222 4.65 -7.61 29.95
C ASN A 222 3.89 -6.77 28.90
N MET A 223 3.38 -7.40 27.84
CA MET A 223 2.62 -6.71 26.80
C MET A 223 1.23 -6.35 27.30
N LYS A 224 0.83 -5.09 27.02
CA LYS A 224 -0.52 -4.58 27.26
C LYS A 224 -1.42 -4.96 26.09
N GLU A 225 -2.63 -5.43 26.38
CA GLU A 225 -3.60 -5.81 25.34
C GLU A 225 -4.38 -4.61 24.79
N ASP A 226 -4.41 -3.50 25.51
CA ASP A 226 -5.19 -2.28 25.25
C ASP A 226 -4.34 -1.06 24.86
N GLU A 227 -3.02 -1.23 24.70
CA GLU A 227 -2.11 -0.15 24.32
C GLU A 227 -1.30 -0.53 23.07
N PHE A 228 -1.37 0.31 22.03
CA PHE A 228 -0.72 0.07 20.75
C PHE A 228 0.17 1.22 20.33
N ALA A 229 1.42 0.92 19.98
CA ALA A 229 2.35 1.86 19.38
C ALA A 229 2.32 1.73 17.86
N PHE A 230 1.94 2.81 17.19
CA PHE A 230 1.87 2.91 15.73
C PHE A 230 3.14 3.54 15.17
N THR A 231 3.60 2.99 14.05
CA THR A 231 4.59 3.62 13.16
C THR A 231 4.01 3.62 11.76
N VAL A 232 3.85 4.82 11.20
CA VAL A 232 3.30 5.03 9.87
C VAL A 232 4.32 5.81 9.05
N GLU A 233 4.72 5.24 7.93
CA GLU A 233 5.65 5.83 6.97
C GLU A 233 4.90 6.14 5.67
N SER A 234 4.96 7.39 5.26
CA SER A 234 4.35 7.88 4.02
C SER A 234 5.20 7.52 2.80
N THR A 235 4.57 7.32 1.65
CA THR A 235 5.23 7.30 0.33
C THR A 235 5.71 8.69 -0.11
N GLY A 236 5.38 9.74 0.66
CA GLY A 236 5.59 11.14 0.31
C GLY A 236 4.42 11.77 -0.47
N ALA A 237 3.43 10.98 -0.86
CA ALA A 237 2.22 11.48 -1.56
C ALA A 237 1.39 12.42 -0.68
N LEU A 238 1.29 12.09 0.60
CA LEU A 238 0.62 12.88 1.65
C LEU A 238 1.51 12.96 2.88
N LYS A 239 1.36 14.02 3.68
CA LYS A 239 2.00 14.08 4.98
C LYS A 239 1.46 12.99 5.92
N PRO A 240 2.30 12.37 6.77
CA PRO A 240 1.89 11.27 7.65
C PRO A 240 0.71 11.62 8.56
N GLU A 241 0.67 12.86 9.09
CA GLU A 241 -0.44 13.33 9.93
C GLU A 241 -1.75 13.39 9.16
N ARG A 242 -1.68 13.81 7.88
CA ARG A 242 -2.87 13.87 7.03
C ARG A 242 -3.42 12.47 6.75
N ILE A 243 -2.54 11.49 6.55
CA ILE A 243 -2.94 10.08 6.35
C ILE A 243 -3.73 9.57 7.56
N VAL A 244 -3.21 9.79 8.77
CA VAL A 244 -3.89 9.35 10.00
C VAL A 244 -5.22 10.05 10.18
N THR A 245 -5.27 11.38 10.00
CA THR A 245 -6.52 12.16 10.17
C THR A 245 -7.57 11.80 9.13
N GLU A 246 -7.19 11.58 7.87
CA GLU A 246 -8.12 11.13 6.83
C GLU A 246 -8.63 9.70 7.10
N ALA A 247 -7.77 8.81 7.59
CA ALA A 247 -8.19 7.45 7.96
C ALA A 247 -9.24 7.47 9.08
N VAL A 248 -9.07 8.34 10.08
CA VAL A 248 -10.07 8.51 11.16
C VAL A 248 -11.39 9.05 10.62
N LYS A 249 -11.36 10.08 9.76
CA LYS A 249 -12.57 10.62 9.11
C LYS A 249 -13.31 9.56 8.29
N ILE A 250 -12.60 8.74 7.52
CA ILE A 250 -13.20 7.67 6.73
C ILE A 250 -13.90 6.64 7.64
N LEU A 251 -13.29 6.28 8.77
CA LEU A 251 -13.92 5.39 9.76
C LEU A 251 -15.17 6.02 10.37
N GLU A 252 -15.11 7.29 10.72
CA GLU A 252 -16.25 8.05 11.25
C GLU A 252 -17.40 8.11 10.22
N GLU A 253 -17.11 8.45 8.97
CA GLU A 253 -18.10 8.47 7.88
C GLU A 253 -18.82 7.11 7.71
N LYS A 254 -18.07 6.01 7.76
CA LYS A 254 -18.64 4.64 7.67
C LYS A 254 -19.54 4.30 8.84
N LEU A 255 -19.15 4.71 10.05
CA LEU A 255 -19.98 4.48 11.25
C LEU A 255 -21.27 5.32 11.22
N VAL A 256 -21.18 6.57 10.78
CA VAL A 256 -22.35 7.45 10.60
C VAL A 256 -23.29 6.87 9.53
N GLU A 257 -22.74 6.39 8.41
CA GLU A 257 -23.54 5.75 7.36
C GLU A 257 -24.24 4.48 7.86
N LEU A 258 -23.51 3.64 8.62
CA LEU A 258 -24.09 2.44 9.22
C LEU A 258 -25.25 2.80 10.16
N ASN A 259 -25.05 3.78 11.05
CA ASN A 259 -26.12 4.23 11.96
C ASN A 259 -27.33 4.73 11.17
N ARG A 260 -27.12 5.53 10.12
CA ARG A 260 -28.23 6.03 9.27
C ARG A 260 -29.03 4.90 8.62
N LYS A 261 -28.33 3.87 8.12
CA LYS A 261 -29.00 2.69 7.52
C LYS A 261 -29.79 1.90 8.56
N LEU A 262 -29.26 1.73 9.76
CA LEU A 262 -29.96 1.04 10.86
C LEU A 262 -31.20 1.81 11.34
N GLU A 263 -31.11 3.13 11.48
CA GLU A 263 -32.23 3.99 11.88
C GLU A 263 -33.28 4.12 10.77
N GLY A 264 -32.87 4.13 9.50
CA GLY A 264 -33.77 4.24 8.35
C GLY A 264 -34.57 2.99 8.04
N GLY A 265 -34.31 1.87 8.69
CA GLY A 265 -34.99 0.60 8.45
C GLY A 265 -34.78 0.03 7.06
N GLU A 266 -33.80 0.55 6.31
CA GLU A 266 -33.39 0.01 4.98
C GLU A 266 -32.63 -1.32 5.15
N VAL A 267 -33.33 -2.32 5.67
CA VAL A 267 -32.88 -3.71 5.51
C VAL A 267 -33.32 -4.12 4.12
N HIS A 268 -32.43 -4.02 3.13
CA HIS A 268 -32.66 -4.69 1.87
C HIS A 268 -32.68 -6.19 2.13
N GLU A 269 -33.84 -6.84 1.88
CA GLU A 269 -33.99 -8.30 1.95
C GLU A 269 -33.02 -9.05 1.01
N GLU A 270 -32.40 -8.36 0.06
CA GLU A 270 -31.37 -8.90 -0.86
C GLU A 270 -30.11 -9.45 -0.18
N ILE A 271 -29.86 -9.19 1.12
CA ILE A 271 -28.71 -9.75 1.84
C ILE A 271 -28.94 -11.21 2.27
N LEU A 272 -30.18 -11.70 2.23
CA LEU A 272 -30.50 -13.08 2.60
C LEU A 272 -30.40 -14.08 1.45
N ASP A 273 -30.39 -13.62 0.21
CA ASP A 273 -30.10 -14.46 -0.95
C ASP A 273 -28.57 -14.56 -1.14
N PHE A 274 -27.94 -15.28 -0.21
CA PHE A 274 -26.59 -15.80 -0.43
C PHE A 274 -26.72 -16.91 -1.47
N GLU A 275 -26.90 -16.55 -2.74
CA GLU A 275 -26.59 -17.48 -3.82
C GLU A 275 -25.10 -17.82 -3.67
N ALA A 276 -24.83 -19.05 -3.24
CA ALA A 276 -23.47 -19.60 -3.25
C ALA A 276 -22.89 -19.32 -4.65
N PRO A 277 -21.65 -18.81 -4.75
CA PRO A 277 -21.06 -18.49 -6.04
C PRO A 277 -21.17 -19.73 -6.92
N LYS A 278 -21.95 -19.63 -8.01
CA LYS A 278 -22.01 -20.68 -9.04
C LYS A 278 -20.57 -20.98 -9.42
N GLU A 279 -20.21 -22.24 -9.50
CA GLU A 279 -18.88 -22.81 -9.72
C GLU A 279 -18.19 -22.29 -11.01
N VAL A 280 -17.91 -21.00 -11.11
CA VAL A 280 -17.13 -20.42 -12.23
C VAL A 280 -15.61 -20.46 -11.93
N GLY A 281 -15.22 -20.76 -10.68
CA GLY A 281 -13.82 -20.71 -10.24
C GLY A 281 -13.00 -21.99 -10.41
N ARG A 282 -13.60 -23.16 -10.65
CA ARG A 282 -12.84 -24.43 -10.66
C ARG A 282 -12.12 -24.74 -11.98
N LYS A 283 -12.44 -24.07 -13.08
CA LYS A 283 -11.77 -24.34 -14.37
C LYS A 283 -10.47 -23.56 -14.61
N LEU A 284 -10.12 -22.60 -13.77
CA LEU A 284 -8.91 -21.76 -13.98
C LEU A 284 -7.66 -22.24 -13.23
N TYR A 285 -7.77 -23.24 -12.35
CA TYR A 285 -6.62 -23.74 -11.58
C TYR A 285 -6.25 -25.21 -11.83
N ALA A 286 -6.79 -25.81 -12.88
CA ALA A 286 -6.46 -27.16 -13.31
C ALA A 286 -5.35 -27.21 -14.38
N VAL A 287 -4.36 -26.31 -14.26
CA VAL A 287 -3.12 -26.41 -15.05
C VAL A 287 -1.99 -26.75 -14.08
N GLY A 288 -1.69 -28.05 -13.95
CA GLY A 288 -0.47 -28.45 -13.26
C GLY A 288 -0.44 -29.71 -12.42
N THR A 289 -1.44 -30.56 -12.49
CA THR A 289 -1.28 -31.94 -12.00
C THR A 289 -1.55 -32.88 -13.17
N GLY A 290 -0.49 -33.36 -13.80
CA GLY A 290 -0.59 -34.42 -14.80
C GLY A 290 -1.00 -35.73 -14.12
N GLU A 291 -2.25 -36.06 -14.21
CA GLU A 291 -2.71 -37.43 -14.08
C GLU A 291 -2.72 -38.02 -15.48
N PHE A 292 -1.91 -39.06 -15.69
CA PHE A 292 -1.94 -39.93 -16.85
C PHE A 292 -3.21 -40.76 -16.76
N ASP A 293 -4.17 -40.53 -17.62
CA ASP A 293 -5.28 -41.44 -17.84
C ASP A 293 -4.72 -42.68 -18.57
N GLU A 294 -4.83 -43.82 -17.90
CA GLU A 294 -4.63 -45.12 -18.52
C GLU A 294 -5.81 -45.35 -19.52
N GLU A 295 -5.49 -45.28 -20.83
CA GLU A 295 -6.42 -45.69 -21.89
C GLU A 295 -6.52 -47.23 -21.89
N GLU A 296 -7.73 -47.73 -21.66
CA GLU A 296 -8.09 -49.15 -21.89
C GLU A 296 -7.83 -49.56 -23.36
N GLU A 297 -7.05 -50.63 -23.51
CA GLU A 297 -6.86 -51.32 -24.80
C GLU A 297 -8.20 -51.92 -25.30
N GLY A 298 -8.73 -51.31 -26.35
CA GLY A 298 -9.82 -51.90 -27.13
C GLY A 298 -9.25 -52.66 -28.31
N GLU A 299 -9.45 -53.99 -28.31
CA GLU A 299 -9.16 -54.89 -29.42
C GLU A 299 -9.90 -54.44 -30.68
N GLY A 300 -9.19 -54.26 -31.79
CA GLY A 300 -9.75 -53.95 -33.13
C GLY A 300 -8.85 -54.50 -34.21
N GLU A 301 -9.41 -55.46 -34.95
CA GLU A 301 -8.91 -56.39 -35.96
C GLU A 301 -8.04 -55.75 -37.06
N ALA A 302 -7.08 -56.58 -37.51
CA ALA A 302 -6.16 -56.40 -38.63
C ALA A 302 -6.87 -56.43 -40.01
N GLU A 303 -6.62 -55.39 -40.85
CA GLU A 303 -6.70 -55.57 -42.32
C GLU A 303 -5.45 -54.98 -42.99
N GLY A 304 -4.96 -55.77 -43.93
CA GLY A 304 -3.66 -55.65 -44.57
C GLY A 304 -3.53 -54.51 -45.60
N GLY A 305 -2.37 -53.94 -45.68
CA GLY A 305 -1.93 -53.00 -46.70
C GLY A 305 -0.62 -53.42 -47.36
N PRO A 306 -0.36 -53.07 -48.62
CA PRO A 306 0.61 -53.71 -49.52
C PRO A 306 2.06 -53.15 -49.28
N PRO A 307 3.07 -53.82 -49.93
CA PRO A 307 4.46 -53.68 -49.54
C PRO A 307 5.15 -52.48 -50.18
N PHE A 308 6.15 -51.98 -49.43
CA PHE A 308 7.10 -50.96 -49.87
C PHE A 308 8.11 -51.54 -50.89
N GLU A 309 8.29 -50.85 -52.03
CA GLU A 309 9.44 -50.97 -52.90
C GLU A 309 10.48 -49.90 -52.54
N GLU A 310 11.75 -50.38 -52.47
CA GLU A 310 12.96 -49.53 -52.36
C GLU A 310 13.31 -48.92 -53.73
N SER A 311 13.67 -47.66 -53.73
CA SER A 311 14.74 -47.05 -54.54
C SER A 311 15.08 -45.67 -54.06
#